data_34abce79680de11ae6631b7c6aca5f56
#
_entry.id   34abce79680de11ae6631b7c6aca5f56
#
_cell.length_a   1.000
_cell.length_b   1.000
_cell.length_c   1.000
_cell.angle_alpha   90.00
_cell.angle_beta   90.00
_cell.angle_gamma   90.00
#
_symmetry.space_group_name_H-M   'P 1'
#
loop_
_entity.id
_entity.type
_entity.pdbx_description
1 polymer ?
#
loop_
_entity_poly.entity_id
_entity_poly.type
_entity_poly.pdbx_seq_one_letter_code
_entity_poly.pdbx_strand_id
1 'polypeptide(L)'
;MAIIAALSAGNPAIEPSRALLNDMLGADLYPPAKAADIVGDQGALLLAAREGTEVLGAAVCRLLYADDADYYHAFGATALELFTHHRVGSLEALAVKPTRQRRGLGTELTRAQMRWLADQGCDVAVAVSWIPAGRSTSGPMYERLEFVGTAPIDDFYLEESIADGWTCPQCQGPCHCAGALFYARLEIGR
;
A
#
# COMPACT_ATOMS: atom_id res chain seq x y z
N MET A 1 20.23 -4.14 -11.95
CA MET A 1 19.27 -3.05 -11.67
C MET A 1 17.88 -3.66 -11.70
N ALA A 2 17.10 -3.44 -10.65
CA ALA A 2 15.75 -4.00 -10.60
C ALA A 2 14.84 -3.33 -11.65
N ILE A 3 13.99 -4.14 -12.28
CA ILE A 3 12.95 -3.66 -13.21
C ILE A 3 11.63 -3.68 -12.46
N ILE A 4 10.93 -2.54 -12.44
CA ILE A 4 9.58 -2.42 -11.89
C ILE A 4 8.58 -2.56 -13.04
N ALA A 5 7.64 -3.49 -12.89
CA ALA A 5 6.61 -3.74 -13.89
C ALA A 5 5.26 -4.08 -13.24
N ALA A 6 4.19 -3.68 -13.92
CA ALA A 6 2.84 -4.13 -13.62
C ALA A 6 2.69 -5.63 -13.93
N LEU A 7 1.96 -6.34 -13.08
CA LEU A 7 1.66 -7.74 -13.28
C LEU A 7 0.23 -7.89 -13.82
N SER A 8 0.10 -8.72 -14.86
CA SER A 8 -1.19 -9.11 -15.42
C SER A 8 -1.48 -10.59 -15.13
N ALA A 9 -2.71 -11.00 -15.29
CA ALA A 9 -3.13 -12.38 -15.09
C ALA A 9 -2.19 -13.39 -15.80
N GLY A 10 -1.83 -14.46 -15.09
CA GLY A 10 -0.91 -15.48 -15.59
C GLY A 10 0.58 -15.13 -15.46
N ASN A 11 0.94 -13.94 -14.95
CA ASN A 11 2.35 -13.58 -14.75
C ASN A 11 2.97 -14.43 -13.61
N PRO A 12 4.10 -15.14 -13.84
CA PRO A 12 4.71 -16.00 -12.82
C PRO A 12 5.24 -15.23 -11.59
N ALA A 13 5.36 -13.92 -11.66
CA ALA A 13 5.77 -13.08 -10.52
C ALA A 13 4.64 -12.78 -9.54
N ILE A 14 3.38 -13.11 -9.83
CA ILE A 14 2.24 -12.85 -8.94
C ILE A 14 2.44 -13.59 -7.61
N GLU A 15 2.67 -14.87 -7.65
CA GLU A 15 2.82 -15.69 -6.43
C GLU A 15 4.03 -15.28 -5.58
N PRO A 16 5.24 -15.06 -6.12
CA PRO A 16 6.35 -14.53 -5.35
C PRO A 16 6.09 -13.12 -4.78
N SER A 17 5.33 -12.27 -5.48
CA SER A 17 4.95 -10.93 -4.98
C SER A 17 3.97 -11.03 -3.81
N ARG A 18 2.95 -11.88 -3.93
CA ARG A 18 1.98 -12.18 -2.88
C ARG A 18 2.67 -12.73 -1.62
N ALA A 19 3.55 -13.72 -1.81
CA ALA A 19 4.32 -14.30 -0.72
C ALA A 19 5.15 -13.24 0.01
N LEU A 20 5.83 -12.35 -0.72
CA LEU A 20 6.61 -11.26 -0.13
C LEU A 20 5.73 -10.27 0.66
N LEU A 21 4.53 -9.93 0.15
CA LEU A 21 3.58 -9.08 0.87
C LEU A 21 3.14 -9.73 2.18
N ASN A 22 2.78 -11.01 2.15
CA ASN A 22 2.39 -11.76 3.34
C ASN A 22 3.51 -11.88 4.37
N ASP A 23 4.72 -12.22 3.93
CA ASP A 23 5.88 -12.35 4.83
C ASP A 23 6.22 -11.05 5.56
N MET A 24 6.00 -9.90 4.89
CA MET A 24 6.43 -8.61 5.41
C MET A 24 5.33 -7.82 6.12
N LEU A 25 4.07 -8.01 5.74
CA LEU A 25 2.96 -7.19 6.22
C LEU A 25 1.98 -7.96 7.11
N GLY A 26 1.74 -9.23 6.82
CA GLY A 26 0.84 -10.07 7.62
C GLY A 26 0.55 -11.39 6.93
N ALA A 27 0.68 -12.49 7.66
CA ALA A 27 0.32 -13.81 7.13
C ALA A 27 -1.17 -13.82 6.75
N ASP A 28 -1.45 -14.29 5.54
CA ASP A 28 -2.79 -14.35 4.93
C ASP A 28 -3.48 -13.00 4.62
N LEU A 29 -2.76 -11.88 4.74
CA LEU A 29 -3.25 -10.56 4.34
C LEU A 29 -3.59 -10.51 2.83
N TYR A 30 -2.83 -11.24 2.02
CA TYR A 30 -3.04 -11.42 0.58
C TYR A 30 -3.24 -12.90 0.25
N PRO A 31 -4.45 -13.47 0.45
CA PRO A 31 -4.74 -14.84 0.00
C PRO A 31 -4.72 -14.91 -1.55
N PRO A 32 -4.58 -16.10 -2.14
CA PRO A 32 -4.49 -16.25 -3.60
C PRO A 32 -5.64 -15.61 -4.38
N ALA A 33 -6.87 -15.67 -3.83
CA ALA A 33 -8.05 -15.05 -4.44
C ALA A 33 -7.90 -13.53 -4.52
N LYS A 34 -7.51 -12.85 -3.42
CA LYS A 34 -7.29 -11.39 -3.38
C LYS A 34 -6.23 -10.95 -4.38
N ALA A 35 -5.14 -11.70 -4.51
CA ALA A 35 -4.11 -11.39 -5.51
C ALA A 35 -4.61 -11.56 -6.95
N ALA A 36 -5.45 -12.57 -7.21
CA ALA A 36 -6.07 -12.77 -8.51
C ALA A 36 -7.06 -11.63 -8.84
N ASP A 37 -7.86 -11.21 -7.87
CA ASP A 37 -8.80 -10.10 -8.02
C ASP A 37 -8.06 -8.79 -8.34
N ILE A 38 -6.97 -8.48 -7.63
CA ILE A 38 -6.15 -7.28 -7.89
C ILE A 38 -5.65 -7.25 -9.33
N VAL A 39 -5.13 -8.34 -9.86
CA VAL A 39 -4.60 -8.37 -11.24
C VAL A 39 -5.68 -8.44 -12.31
N GLY A 40 -6.91 -8.79 -11.94
CA GLY A 40 -8.10 -8.81 -12.80
C GLY A 40 -8.89 -7.50 -12.80
N ASP A 41 -8.67 -6.63 -11.82
CA ASP A 41 -9.39 -5.37 -11.64
C ASP A 41 -8.67 -4.22 -12.37
N GLN A 42 -9.42 -3.47 -13.20
CA GLN A 42 -8.90 -2.28 -13.87
C GLN A 42 -8.65 -1.10 -12.91
N GLY A 43 -9.30 -1.10 -11.77
CA GLY A 43 -9.14 -0.12 -10.69
C GLY A 43 -8.01 -0.45 -9.71
N ALA A 44 -7.26 -1.53 -9.92
CA ALA A 44 -6.17 -1.95 -9.05
C ALA A 44 -4.89 -2.30 -9.83
N LEU A 45 -3.75 -2.25 -9.16
CA LEU A 45 -2.46 -2.55 -9.75
C LEU A 45 -1.57 -3.30 -8.77
N LEU A 46 -1.03 -4.44 -9.20
CA LEU A 46 0.08 -5.13 -8.54
C LEU A 46 1.37 -4.85 -9.30
N LEU A 47 2.35 -4.26 -8.62
CA LEU A 47 3.71 -4.03 -9.14
C LEU A 47 4.68 -5.02 -8.54
N ALA A 48 5.64 -5.49 -9.35
CA ALA A 48 6.81 -6.22 -8.89
C ALA A 48 8.10 -5.53 -9.32
N ALA A 49 9.04 -5.40 -8.40
CA ALA A 49 10.43 -5.06 -8.68
C ALA A 49 11.25 -6.35 -8.74
N ARG A 50 11.93 -6.61 -9.86
CA ARG A 50 12.61 -7.90 -10.12
C ARG A 50 14.02 -7.72 -10.63
N GLU A 51 14.89 -8.68 -10.27
CA GLU A 51 16.15 -8.94 -10.97
C GLU A 51 16.09 -10.37 -11.52
N GLY A 52 16.06 -10.50 -12.87
CA GLY A 52 15.75 -11.77 -13.50
C GLY A 52 14.38 -12.30 -13.09
N THR A 53 14.34 -13.49 -12.54
CA THR A 53 13.11 -14.12 -12.00
C THR A 53 12.84 -13.80 -10.53
N GLU A 54 13.81 -13.24 -9.82
CA GLU A 54 13.68 -12.95 -8.40
C GLU A 54 12.86 -11.67 -8.17
N VAL A 55 11.78 -11.77 -7.36
CA VAL A 55 11.02 -10.62 -6.85
C VAL A 55 11.74 -10.04 -5.63
N LEU A 56 12.09 -8.76 -5.69
CA LEU A 56 12.81 -8.02 -4.65
C LEU A 56 11.91 -7.06 -3.88
N GLY A 57 10.80 -6.66 -4.49
CA GLY A 57 9.78 -5.80 -3.91
C GLY A 57 8.45 -5.98 -4.61
N ALA A 58 7.36 -5.74 -3.90
CA ALA A 58 6.01 -5.77 -4.42
C ALA A 58 5.21 -4.60 -3.85
N ALA A 59 4.28 -4.06 -4.63
CA ALA A 59 3.41 -2.99 -4.18
C ALA A 59 2.02 -3.12 -4.82
N VAL A 60 0.99 -2.75 -4.06
CA VAL A 60 -0.40 -2.72 -4.49
C VAL A 60 -0.91 -1.30 -4.37
N CYS A 61 -1.60 -0.81 -5.39
CA CYS A 61 -2.40 0.41 -5.32
C CYS A 61 -3.75 0.20 -6.02
N ARG A 62 -4.73 1.03 -5.65
CA ARG A 62 -6.09 0.95 -6.19
C ARG A 62 -6.78 2.29 -6.20
N LEU A 63 -7.74 2.44 -7.08
CA LEU A 63 -8.70 3.53 -7.05
C LEU A 63 -9.61 3.35 -5.86
N LEU A 64 -9.95 4.45 -5.20
CA LEU A 64 -10.92 4.46 -4.10
C LEU A 64 -12.23 5.08 -4.56
N TYR A 65 -13.33 4.54 -4.09
CA TYR A 65 -14.68 4.96 -4.37
C TYR A 65 -15.36 5.45 -3.09
N ALA A 66 -16.59 5.95 -3.19
CA ALA A 66 -17.30 6.52 -2.05
C ALA A 66 -17.42 5.54 -0.86
N ASP A 67 -17.65 4.25 -1.15
CA ASP A 67 -17.79 3.21 -0.14
C ASP A 67 -16.48 2.88 0.59
N ASP A 68 -15.33 3.21 -0.02
CA ASP A 68 -14.02 3.02 0.63
C ASP A 68 -13.73 4.09 1.69
N ALA A 69 -14.47 5.21 1.70
CA ALA A 69 -14.26 6.32 2.64
C ALA A 69 -14.41 5.89 4.10
N ASP A 70 -15.26 4.91 4.39
CA ASP A 70 -15.52 4.42 5.74
C ASP A 70 -14.26 3.89 6.43
N TYR A 71 -13.39 3.23 5.70
CA TYR A 71 -12.09 2.76 6.20
C TYR A 71 -11.20 3.90 6.74
N TYR A 72 -11.34 5.09 6.15
CA TYR A 72 -10.52 6.26 6.48
C TYR A 72 -11.18 7.20 7.50
N HIS A 73 -12.43 6.96 7.89
CA HIS A 73 -13.19 7.84 8.80
C HIS A 73 -12.49 8.11 10.13
N ALA A 74 -11.70 7.15 10.63
CA ALA A 74 -10.92 7.30 11.85
C ALA A 74 -9.94 8.49 11.80
N PHE A 75 -9.53 8.94 10.60
CA PHE A 75 -8.65 10.11 10.40
C PHE A 75 -9.41 11.45 10.35
N GLY A 76 -10.71 11.43 10.65
CA GLY A 76 -11.55 12.61 10.92
C GLY A 76 -11.66 13.59 9.75
N ALA A 77 -11.55 14.88 10.03
CA ALA A 77 -11.78 15.96 9.06
C ALA A 77 -10.85 15.86 7.83
N THR A 78 -9.62 15.38 7.99
CA THR A 78 -8.67 15.23 6.89
C THR A 78 -9.19 14.21 5.87
N ALA A 79 -9.62 13.04 6.32
CA ALA A 79 -10.18 12.03 5.43
C ALA A 79 -11.46 12.53 4.76
N LEU A 80 -12.37 13.15 5.53
CA LEU A 80 -13.60 13.71 5.00
C LEU A 80 -13.34 14.72 3.87
N GLU A 81 -12.39 15.64 4.04
CA GLU A 81 -12.02 16.62 3.01
C GLU A 81 -11.49 15.94 1.75
N LEU A 82 -10.58 14.98 1.90
CA LEU A 82 -9.99 14.27 0.78
C LEU A 82 -11.05 13.54 -0.05
N PHE A 83 -11.90 12.76 0.58
CA PHE A 83 -12.92 11.96 -0.12
C PHE A 83 -14.11 12.78 -0.65
N THR A 84 -14.37 13.96 -0.11
CA THR A 84 -15.45 14.85 -0.60
C THR A 84 -15.04 15.61 -1.85
N HIS A 85 -13.77 16.01 -1.96
CA HIS A 85 -13.34 16.99 -2.97
C HIS A 85 -12.36 16.45 -4.01
N HIS A 86 -11.88 15.21 -3.86
CA HIS A 86 -10.85 14.65 -4.73
C HIS A 86 -11.16 13.25 -5.22
N ARG A 87 -10.60 12.90 -6.37
CA ARG A 87 -10.48 11.49 -6.80
C ARG A 87 -9.26 10.91 -6.10
N VAL A 88 -9.53 9.99 -5.18
CA VAL A 88 -8.51 9.42 -4.30
C VAL A 88 -8.06 8.06 -4.80
N GLY A 89 -6.75 7.82 -4.75
CA GLY A 89 -6.19 6.48 -4.95
C GLY A 89 -5.34 6.07 -3.75
N SER A 90 -5.36 4.79 -3.41
CA SER A 90 -4.61 4.23 -2.28
C SER A 90 -3.30 3.60 -2.72
N LEU A 91 -2.23 3.89 -1.99
CA LEU A 91 -1.01 3.09 -1.94
C LEU A 91 -1.22 2.02 -0.86
N GLU A 92 -1.94 0.95 -1.22
CA GLU A 92 -2.49 -0.03 -0.28
C GLU A 92 -1.40 -0.84 0.43
N ALA A 93 -0.39 -1.28 -0.31
CA ALA A 93 0.69 -2.09 0.25
C ALA A 93 2.03 -1.84 -0.44
N LEU A 94 3.09 -2.02 0.33
CA LEU A 94 4.47 -1.97 -0.15
C LEU A 94 5.36 -2.87 0.70
N ALA A 95 6.02 -3.84 0.07
CA ALA A 95 7.02 -4.68 0.69
C ALA A 95 8.31 -4.72 -0.13
N VAL A 96 9.45 -4.69 0.55
CA VAL A 96 10.78 -4.85 -0.05
C VAL A 96 11.54 -5.88 0.78
N LYS A 97 12.17 -6.86 0.11
CA LYS A 97 13.01 -7.85 0.79
C LYS A 97 14.01 -7.18 1.73
N PRO A 98 14.22 -7.68 2.96
CA PRO A 98 15.14 -7.07 3.95
C PRO A 98 16.52 -6.80 3.38
N THR A 99 17.07 -7.70 2.55
CA THR A 99 18.38 -7.57 1.91
C THR A 99 18.46 -6.46 0.86
N ARG A 100 17.33 -5.91 0.43
CA ARG A 100 17.20 -4.87 -0.60
C ARG A 100 16.63 -3.55 -0.08
N GLN A 101 16.29 -3.49 1.21
CA GLN A 101 15.81 -2.26 1.85
C GLN A 101 16.90 -1.19 1.93
N ARG A 102 16.48 0.07 2.13
CA ARG A 102 17.34 1.26 2.24
C ARG A 102 18.24 1.53 1.02
N ARG A 103 17.86 1.00 -0.15
CA ARG A 103 18.55 1.21 -1.45
C ARG A 103 17.66 1.96 -2.46
N GLY A 104 16.61 2.63 -2.00
CA GLY A 104 15.70 3.41 -2.84
C GLY A 104 14.56 2.62 -3.48
N LEU A 105 14.57 1.27 -3.45
CA LEU A 105 13.59 0.45 -4.16
C LEU A 105 12.14 0.71 -3.73
N GLY A 106 11.90 0.90 -2.41
CA GLY A 106 10.57 1.28 -1.91
C GLY A 106 10.11 2.63 -2.48
N THR A 107 11.00 3.62 -2.52
CA THR A 107 10.71 4.93 -3.13
C THR A 107 10.38 4.84 -4.61
N GLU A 108 11.09 3.99 -5.36
CA GLU A 108 10.83 3.78 -6.79
C GLU A 108 9.47 3.10 -7.03
N LEU A 109 9.12 2.09 -6.21
CA LEU A 109 7.81 1.45 -6.24
C LEU A 109 6.70 2.45 -5.91
N THR A 110 6.86 3.25 -4.85
CA THR A 110 5.88 4.29 -4.49
C THR A 110 5.68 5.30 -5.61
N ARG A 111 6.76 5.78 -6.25
CA ARG A 111 6.64 6.67 -7.41
C ARG A 111 5.92 6.00 -8.59
N ALA A 112 6.13 4.72 -8.81
CA ALA A 112 5.43 3.98 -9.87
C ALA A 112 3.92 3.87 -9.56
N GLN A 113 3.54 3.60 -8.30
CA GLN A 113 2.15 3.64 -7.85
C GLN A 113 1.52 5.02 -8.06
N MET A 114 2.21 6.10 -7.61
CA MET A 114 1.72 7.48 -7.75
C MET A 114 1.49 7.86 -9.22
N ARG A 115 2.43 7.51 -10.12
CA ARG A 115 2.28 7.75 -11.56
C ARG A 115 1.05 7.03 -12.11
N TRP A 116 0.89 5.74 -11.79
CA TRP A 116 -0.28 5.01 -12.25
C TRP A 116 -1.59 5.63 -11.75
N LEU A 117 -1.68 6.02 -10.48
CA LEU A 117 -2.86 6.70 -9.93
C LEU A 117 -3.14 8.03 -10.64
N ALA A 118 -2.10 8.82 -10.94
CA ALA A 118 -2.24 10.06 -11.72
C ALA A 118 -2.75 9.78 -13.15
N ASP A 119 -2.23 8.74 -13.81
CA ASP A 119 -2.66 8.32 -15.15
C ASP A 119 -4.13 7.82 -15.14
N GLN A 120 -4.61 7.29 -14.00
CA GLN A 120 -6.03 6.95 -13.80
C GLN A 120 -6.88 8.18 -13.44
N GLY A 121 -6.30 9.36 -13.35
CA GLY A 121 -6.98 10.63 -13.06
C GLY A 121 -7.26 10.86 -11.58
N CYS A 122 -6.52 10.24 -10.67
CA CYS A 122 -6.58 10.59 -9.25
C CYS A 122 -5.90 11.93 -9.00
N ASP A 123 -6.50 12.76 -8.14
CA ASP A 123 -5.95 14.04 -7.71
C ASP A 123 -5.04 13.89 -6.51
N VAL A 124 -5.30 12.85 -5.71
CA VAL A 124 -4.63 12.59 -4.42
C VAL A 124 -4.29 11.12 -4.29
N ALA A 125 -3.08 10.83 -3.82
CA ALA A 125 -2.70 9.53 -3.31
C ALA A 125 -2.77 9.54 -1.78
N VAL A 126 -3.33 8.47 -1.20
CA VAL A 126 -3.34 8.21 0.24
C VAL A 126 -2.60 6.93 0.56
N ALA A 127 -2.04 6.84 1.75
CA ALA A 127 -1.44 5.63 2.30
C ALA A 127 -1.66 5.60 3.81
N VAL A 128 -1.95 4.45 4.38
CA VAL A 128 -1.90 4.28 5.83
C VAL A 128 -0.57 3.62 6.18
N SER A 129 0.29 4.39 6.85
CA SER A 129 1.58 3.89 7.32
C SER A 129 1.38 3.00 8.54
N TRP A 130 1.82 1.75 8.44
CA TRP A 130 1.87 0.82 9.56
C TRP A 130 2.95 1.24 10.56
N ILE A 131 2.58 1.29 11.86
CA ILE A 131 3.43 1.77 12.96
C ILE A 131 3.55 0.67 14.03
N PRO A 132 4.40 -0.33 13.81
CA PRO A 132 4.68 -1.34 14.81
C PRO A 132 5.53 -0.76 15.95
N ALA A 133 5.17 -1.07 17.20
CA ALA A 133 5.91 -0.64 18.39
C ALA A 133 6.25 0.87 18.41
N GLY A 134 5.34 1.71 17.94
CA GLY A 134 5.49 3.18 17.92
C GLY A 134 6.47 3.72 16.86
N ARG A 135 6.95 2.90 15.93
CA ARG A 135 7.89 3.33 14.90
C ARG A 135 7.35 3.08 13.49
N SER A 136 7.07 4.15 12.74
CA SER A 136 6.70 4.04 11.33
C SER A 136 7.87 3.54 10.49
N THR A 137 7.62 2.53 9.66
CA THR A 137 8.60 1.98 8.72
C THR A 137 8.64 2.75 7.40
N SER A 138 7.50 3.27 6.95
CA SER A 138 7.32 3.97 5.66
C SER A 138 7.20 5.49 5.79
N GLY A 139 6.84 6.02 6.97
CA GLY A 139 6.65 7.45 7.19
C GLY A 139 7.81 8.33 6.69
N PRO A 140 9.08 8.06 7.06
CA PRO A 140 10.20 8.85 6.57
C PRO A 140 10.40 8.81 5.04
N MET A 141 9.88 7.78 4.37
CA MET A 141 9.86 7.73 2.90
C MET A 141 8.74 8.62 2.35
N TYR A 142 7.55 8.56 2.94
CA TYR A 142 6.42 9.41 2.54
C TYR A 142 6.74 10.88 2.73
N GLU A 143 7.35 11.28 3.85
CA GLU A 143 7.81 12.66 4.09
C GLU A 143 8.77 13.16 3.00
N ARG A 144 9.75 12.32 2.59
CA ARG A 144 10.66 12.67 1.47
C ARG A 144 9.99 12.74 0.11
N LEU A 145 8.82 12.13 -0.04
CA LEU A 145 7.97 12.21 -1.22
C LEU A 145 6.87 13.29 -1.08
N GLU A 146 7.03 14.20 -0.11
CA GLU A 146 6.17 15.37 0.14
C GLU A 146 4.73 14.99 0.54
N PHE A 147 4.54 13.78 1.09
CA PHE A 147 3.28 13.44 1.73
C PHE A 147 3.13 14.17 3.07
N VAL A 148 1.92 14.62 3.36
CA VAL A 148 1.53 15.16 4.66
C VAL A 148 0.97 14.01 5.49
N GLY A 149 1.47 13.83 6.72
CA GLY A 149 1.01 12.80 7.64
C GLY A 149 0.05 13.34 8.70
N THR A 150 -0.89 12.50 9.15
CA THR A 150 -1.74 12.76 10.33
C THR A 150 -1.11 12.19 11.60
N ALA A 151 -1.70 12.52 12.76
CA ALA A 151 -1.38 11.81 13.99
C ALA A 151 -1.74 10.31 13.85
N PRO A 152 -0.95 9.41 14.46
CA PRO A 152 -1.28 7.99 14.47
C PRO A 152 -2.52 7.69 15.31
N ILE A 153 -3.23 6.63 14.92
CA ILE A 153 -4.38 6.07 15.62
C ILE A 153 -3.95 4.69 16.13
N ASP A 154 -4.07 4.48 17.44
CA ASP A 154 -3.75 3.19 18.06
C ASP A 154 -4.78 2.13 17.65
N ASP A 155 -4.34 0.87 17.61
CA ASP A 155 -5.15 -0.31 17.24
C ASP A 155 -5.86 -0.20 15.88
N PHE A 156 -5.35 0.64 14.97
CA PHE A 156 -6.00 0.94 13.69
C PHE A 156 -6.36 -0.31 12.87
N TYR A 157 -5.52 -1.34 12.90
CA TYR A 157 -5.71 -2.57 12.12
C TYR A 157 -6.40 -3.70 12.89
N LEU A 158 -6.83 -3.46 14.14
CA LEU A 158 -7.32 -4.55 15.01
C LEU A 158 -8.59 -5.19 14.45
N GLU A 159 -9.59 -4.38 14.13
CA GLU A 159 -10.88 -4.87 13.62
C GLU A 159 -10.71 -5.60 12.28
N GLU A 160 -9.95 -5.01 11.34
CA GLU A 160 -9.66 -5.62 10.04
C GLU A 160 -8.93 -6.96 10.20
N SER A 161 -7.90 -7.03 11.05
CA SER A 161 -7.13 -8.26 11.24
C SER A 161 -7.95 -9.39 11.84
N ILE A 162 -8.94 -9.07 12.66
CA ILE A 162 -9.87 -10.06 13.23
C ILE A 162 -10.89 -10.50 12.18
N ALA A 163 -11.49 -9.53 11.44
CA ALA A 163 -12.53 -9.81 10.46
C ALA A 163 -12.00 -10.62 9.27
N ASP A 164 -10.81 -10.29 8.77
CA ASP A 164 -10.19 -10.93 7.62
C ASP A 164 -9.28 -12.12 8.00
N GLY A 165 -9.02 -12.32 9.30
CA GLY A 165 -8.29 -13.47 9.80
C GLY A 165 -6.79 -13.48 9.53
N TRP A 166 -6.17 -12.32 9.19
CA TRP A 166 -4.74 -12.25 8.98
C TRP A 166 -3.95 -12.03 10.28
N THR A 167 -2.71 -12.51 10.31
CA THR A 167 -1.83 -12.45 11.47
C THR A 167 -0.74 -11.41 11.30
N CYS A 168 -0.67 -10.45 12.22
CA CYS A 168 0.36 -9.43 12.26
C CYS A 168 1.73 -10.03 12.61
N PRO A 169 2.80 -9.79 11.83
CA PRO A 169 4.13 -10.32 12.11
C PRO A 169 4.74 -9.72 13.39
N GLN A 170 4.34 -8.53 13.80
CA GLN A 170 4.81 -7.89 15.03
C GLN A 170 4.04 -8.36 16.27
N CYS A 171 2.70 -8.46 16.17
CA CYS A 171 1.84 -8.83 17.30
C CYS A 171 1.71 -10.34 17.47
N GLN A 172 2.05 -11.13 16.45
CA GLN A 172 1.92 -12.61 16.42
C GLN A 172 0.47 -13.08 16.62
N GLY A 173 -0.50 -12.26 16.21
CA GLY A 173 -1.94 -12.45 16.32
C GLY A 173 -2.68 -11.29 15.68
N PRO A 174 -3.87 -10.92 16.16
CA PRO A 174 -4.56 -9.71 15.73
C PRO A 174 -3.65 -8.48 15.84
N CYS A 175 -3.82 -7.51 14.94
CA CYS A 175 -2.89 -6.40 14.81
C CYS A 175 -3.23 -5.23 15.75
N HIS A 176 -2.44 -5.02 16.77
CA HIS A 176 -2.52 -3.90 17.71
C HIS A 176 -1.58 -2.71 17.32
N CYS A 177 -1.14 -2.68 16.08
CA CYS A 177 -0.27 -1.60 15.62
C CYS A 177 -1.09 -0.35 15.29
N ALA A 178 -0.47 0.81 15.50
CA ALA A 178 -1.07 2.07 15.08
C ALA A 178 -0.97 2.26 13.56
N GLY A 179 -1.86 3.09 13.03
CA GLY A 179 -1.86 3.56 11.64
C GLY A 179 -1.85 5.08 11.57
N ALA A 180 -1.11 5.66 10.63
CA ALA A 180 -1.17 7.08 10.33
C ALA A 180 -1.46 7.28 8.84
N LEU A 181 -2.42 8.15 8.53
CA LEU A 181 -2.74 8.51 7.16
C LEU A 181 -1.67 9.48 6.65
N PHE A 182 -1.14 9.16 5.47
CA PHE A 182 -0.31 10.03 4.66
C PHE A 182 -1.02 10.33 3.35
N TYR A 183 -0.95 11.56 2.88
CA TYR A 183 -1.55 11.95 1.60
C TYR A 183 -0.69 12.94 0.84
N ALA A 184 -0.73 12.87 -0.48
CA ALA A 184 -0.05 13.80 -1.37
C ALA A 184 -0.91 14.12 -2.60
N ARG A 185 -0.83 15.36 -3.10
CA ARG A 185 -1.42 15.71 -4.40
C ARG A 185 -0.62 15.05 -5.51
N LEU A 186 -1.34 14.58 -6.52
CA LEU A 186 -0.76 14.01 -7.71
C LEU A 186 -0.73 15.07 -8.81
N GLU A 187 0.40 15.19 -9.50
CA GLU A 187 0.47 15.98 -10.73
C GLU A 187 -0.15 15.16 -11.86
N ILE A 188 -1.35 15.55 -12.30
CA ILE A 188 -1.96 14.96 -13.48
C ILE A 188 -1.14 15.49 -14.67
N GLY A 189 -0.43 14.59 -15.35
CA GLY A 189 0.34 14.92 -16.53
C GLY A 189 -0.55 15.60 -17.58
N ARG A 190 -0.19 16.83 -17.96
CA ARG A 190 -0.82 17.55 -19.08
C ARG A 190 -0.31 17.02 -20.42
#